data_30be330462cbf5a1bbb6cd665e95cde9
#
_entry.id   30be330462cbf5a1bbb6cd665e95cde9
#
_cell.length_a   1.000
_cell.length_b   1.000
_cell.length_c   1.000
_cell.angle_alpha   90.00
_cell.angle_beta   90.00
_cell.angle_gamma   90.00
#
_symmetry.space_group_name_H-M   'P 1'
#
loop_
_entity.id
_entity.type
_entity.pdbx_description
1 polymer ?
#
loop_
_entity_poly.entity_id
_entity_poly.type
_entity_poly.pdbx_seq_one_letter_code
_entity_poly.pdbx_strand_id
1 'polypeptide(L)'
;MKTRIGILWLCCAAACQTWGEGYRVTLGTAPDCFPVVVVTGTPREMGLALGTLMRPEIQTFAPRFLEMAQQEKGDRLTPANLDKAWEEMEPFMCSQFVEEMEGLAEGAGLPLELLKRVHMIPAVNEYSCSGVAIWGKATRNGHLYQIRNLDYTTSAHLQDFRCVVVYIPKSGIPHINPSFAGSIGCHTGMNLEGITLTEIGDSPASDGPYDMHGLHFMIMFRQILYSARTLDEAVQMIKDAKRIKKYHFVVGDGKIPAAVKMKAWAPDLEIWKDNDPTDELAPTVFPDIVYHAESRDPTAQAHLTEYGHGKYDMDAVIQLSKSIGSLGGNLMNAAYDATAREVWISYALGGECAYRRPYVRVKMRDFVPYNPAQAQFKIEKQFP
;
A
#
# COMPACT_ATOMS: atom_id res chain seq x y z
N MET A 1 -74.44 -8.24 -18.55
CA MET A 1 -73.18 -7.53 -18.69
C MET A 1 -72.41 -7.65 -17.40
N LYS A 2 -71.35 -8.46 -17.35
CA LYS A 2 -70.50 -8.63 -16.18
C LYS A 2 -69.14 -8.02 -16.53
N THR A 3 -68.86 -6.87 -15.94
CA THR A 3 -67.59 -6.16 -16.12
C THR A 3 -66.53 -6.85 -15.26
N ARG A 4 -65.50 -7.43 -15.88
CA ARG A 4 -64.29 -7.94 -15.20
C ARG A 4 -63.30 -6.81 -15.02
N ILE A 5 -63.05 -6.44 -13.77
CA ILE A 5 -61.96 -5.53 -13.39
C ILE A 5 -60.69 -6.41 -13.31
N GLY A 6 -59.77 -6.17 -14.26
CA GLY A 6 -58.43 -6.76 -14.21
C GLY A 6 -57.54 -5.96 -13.23
N ILE A 7 -57.10 -6.61 -12.16
CA ILE A 7 -56.10 -6.05 -11.25
C ILE A 7 -54.75 -6.32 -11.90
N LEU A 8 -54.07 -5.23 -12.33
CA LEU A 8 -52.67 -5.25 -12.79
C LEU A 8 -51.80 -5.30 -11.55
N TRP A 9 -51.16 -6.44 -11.29
CA TRP A 9 -50.08 -6.51 -10.32
C TRP A 9 -48.82 -5.88 -10.94
N LEU A 10 -48.46 -4.68 -10.50
CA LEU A 10 -47.12 -4.13 -10.71
C LEU A 10 -46.18 -4.91 -9.79
N CYS A 11 -45.45 -5.88 -10.32
CA CYS A 11 -44.26 -6.39 -9.67
C CYS A 11 -43.18 -5.30 -9.73
N CYS A 12 -43.08 -4.48 -8.65
CA CYS A 12 -41.87 -3.76 -8.37
C CYS A 12 -40.78 -4.80 -8.06
N ALA A 13 -40.00 -5.16 -9.05
CA ALA A 13 -38.72 -5.81 -8.83
C ALA A 13 -37.85 -4.77 -8.09
N ALA A 14 -37.87 -4.80 -6.76
CA ALA A 14 -36.83 -4.19 -5.97
C ALA A 14 -35.53 -4.84 -6.41
N ALA A 15 -34.74 -4.13 -7.20
CA ALA A 15 -33.36 -4.49 -7.45
C ALA A 15 -32.72 -4.54 -6.05
N CYS A 16 -32.47 -5.76 -5.58
CA CYS A 16 -31.68 -5.98 -4.39
C CYS A 16 -30.27 -5.45 -4.75
N GLN A 17 -30.02 -4.19 -4.48
CA GLN A 17 -28.67 -3.65 -4.53
C GLN A 17 -27.91 -4.40 -3.44
N THR A 18 -27.12 -5.38 -3.87
CA THR A 18 -26.13 -6.01 -3.00
C THR A 18 -25.07 -4.97 -2.75
N TRP A 19 -25.18 -4.28 -1.64
CA TRP A 19 -24.15 -3.36 -1.16
C TRP A 19 -22.89 -4.17 -0.87
N GLY A 20 -21.72 -3.59 -1.11
CA GLY A 20 -20.47 -4.17 -0.65
C GLY A 20 -20.52 -4.35 0.87
N GLU A 21 -19.88 -5.37 1.35
CA GLU A 21 -19.86 -5.71 2.78
C GLU A 21 -18.50 -5.34 3.38
N GLY A 22 -18.46 -5.11 4.68
CA GLY A 22 -17.21 -4.82 5.36
C GLY A 22 -17.31 -4.84 6.86
N TYR A 23 -16.17 -4.95 7.52
CA TYR A 23 -16.08 -4.85 8.97
C TYR A 23 -14.70 -4.30 9.39
N ARG A 24 -14.63 -3.83 10.62
CA ARG A 24 -13.43 -3.33 11.27
C ARG A 24 -13.16 -4.10 12.55
N VAL A 25 -11.91 -4.48 12.73
CA VAL A 25 -11.37 -5.06 13.97
C VAL A 25 -10.11 -4.33 14.38
N THR A 26 -9.69 -4.43 15.63
CA THR A 26 -8.39 -3.92 16.08
C THR A 26 -7.45 -5.08 16.34
N LEU A 27 -6.23 -5.00 15.79
CA LEU A 27 -5.14 -5.91 16.07
C LEU A 27 -4.04 -5.23 16.85
N GLY A 28 -3.28 -6.03 17.60
CA GLY A 28 -2.23 -5.56 18.48
C GLY A 28 -2.71 -5.27 19.89
N THR A 29 -1.78 -4.83 20.73
CA THR A 29 -2.04 -4.44 22.12
C THR A 29 -1.79 -2.96 22.27
N ALA A 30 -2.71 -2.24 22.93
CA ALA A 30 -2.53 -0.81 23.16
C ALA A 30 -1.20 -0.52 23.88
N PRO A 31 -0.47 0.52 23.46
CA PRO A 31 -0.82 1.53 22.48
C PRO A 31 -0.47 1.16 21.01
N ASP A 32 0.16 -0.01 20.77
CA ASP A 32 0.65 -0.46 19.47
C ASP A 32 -0.39 -1.27 18.69
N CYS A 33 -1.65 -0.85 18.76
CA CYS A 33 -2.75 -1.46 18.02
C CYS A 33 -3.18 -0.55 16.87
N PHE A 34 -3.80 -1.16 15.87
CA PHE A 34 -4.37 -0.45 14.72
C PHE A 34 -5.62 -1.18 14.17
N PRO A 35 -6.54 -0.44 13.54
CA PRO A 35 -7.67 -1.04 12.87
C PRO A 35 -7.23 -1.82 11.63
N VAL A 36 -7.81 -3.01 11.46
CA VAL A 36 -7.84 -3.75 10.20
C VAL A 36 -9.26 -3.63 9.65
N VAL A 37 -9.37 -3.08 8.47
CA VAL A 37 -10.64 -2.85 7.78
C VAL A 37 -10.75 -3.82 6.62
N VAL A 38 -11.74 -4.68 6.65
CA VAL A 38 -12.02 -5.65 5.57
C VAL A 38 -13.17 -5.12 4.74
N VAL A 39 -12.97 -5.01 3.43
CA VAL A 39 -13.98 -4.52 2.49
C VAL A 39 -14.10 -5.46 1.30
N THR A 40 -15.34 -5.69 0.84
CA THR A 40 -15.63 -6.58 -0.28
C THR A 40 -16.61 -5.94 -1.26
N GLY A 41 -16.60 -6.37 -2.50
CA GLY A 41 -17.52 -5.91 -3.53
C GLY A 41 -16.85 -5.39 -4.80
N THR A 42 -17.56 -4.55 -5.52
CA THR A 42 -17.01 -3.74 -6.62
C THR A 42 -16.08 -2.66 -6.06
N PRO A 43 -15.24 -2.01 -6.87
CA PRO A 43 -14.38 -0.94 -6.40
C PRO A 43 -15.15 0.17 -5.68
N ARG A 44 -16.27 0.64 -6.26
CA ARG A 44 -17.11 1.66 -5.63
C ARG A 44 -17.70 1.20 -4.29
N GLU A 45 -18.19 -0.04 -4.21
CA GLU A 45 -18.72 -0.62 -2.97
C GLU A 45 -17.65 -0.73 -1.88
N MET A 46 -16.45 -1.16 -2.24
CA MET A 46 -15.31 -1.23 -1.29
C MET A 46 -14.91 0.16 -0.79
N GLY A 47 -14.87 1.15 -1.67
CA GLY A 47 -14.63 2.55 -1.29
C GLY A 47 -15.70 3.07 -0.33
N LEU A 48 -16.98 2.84 -0.62
CA LEU A 48 -18.11 3.22 0.23
C LEU A 48 -18.03 2.58 1.62
N ALA A 49 -17.74 1.29 1.68
CA ALA A 49 -17.57 0.56 2.93
C ALA A 49 -16.39 1.12 3.75
N LEU A 50 -15.22 1.31 3.12
CA LEU A 50 -14.04 1.88 3.77
C LEU A 50 -14.32 3.28 4.31
N GLY A 51 -14.91 4.16 3.48
CA GLY A 51 -15.28 5.50 3.86
C GLY A 51 -16.25 5.53 5.05
N THR A 52 -17.22 4.62 5.09
CA THR A 52 -18.20 4.53 6.19
C THR A 52 -17.59 3.97 7.47
N LEU A 53 -16.77 2.91 7.37
CA LEU A 53 -16.14 2.25 8.52
C LEU A 53 -15.07 3.13 9.19
N MET A 54 -14.42 4.00 8.43
CA MET A 54 -13.36 4.90 8.88
C MET A 54 -13.76 6.37 8.83
N ARG A 55 -15.07 6.68 8.75
CA ARG A 55 -15.58 8.07 8.57
C ARG A 55 -15.00 9.08 9.54
N PRO A 56 -14.98 8.88 10.86
CA PRO A 56 -14.45 9.86 11.79
C PRO A 56 -12.98 10.17 11.57
N GLU A 57 -12.19 9.12 11.31
CA GLU A 57 -10.77 9.23 11.08
C GLU A 57 -10.48 9.97 9.75
N ILE A 58 -11.21 9.63 8.69
CA ILE A 58 -11.04 10.26 7.36
C ILE A 58 -11.45 11.73 7.39
N GLN A 59 -12.57 12.05 8.05
CA GLN A 59 -13.03 13.43 8.19
C GLN A 59 -12.06 14.32 8.97
N THR A 60 -11.30 13.73 9.90
CA THR A 60 -10.27 14.45 10.64
C THR A 60 -8.96 14.51 9.84
N PHE A 61 -8.57 13.40 9.24
CA PHE A 61 -7.29 13.25 8.54
C PHE A 61 -7.20 14.10 7.27
N ALA A 62 -8.20 13.97 6.38
CA ALA A 62 -8.09 14.53 5.03
C ALA A 62 -7.89 16.06 5.01
N PRO A 63 -8.69 16.88 5.70
CA PRO A 63 -8.47 18.32 5.73
C PRO A 63 -7.16 18.69 6.45
N ARG A 64 -6.83 18.01 7.56
CA ARG A 64 -5.62 18.27 8.33
C ARG A 64 -4.35 17.96 7.53
N PHE A 65 -4.33 16.85 6.82
CA PHE A 65 -3.17 16.46 6.01
C PHE A 65 -2.95 17.43 4.85
N LEU A 66 -4.04 17.87 4.19
CA LEU A 66 -3.95 18.89 3.15
C LEU A 66 -3.41 20.23 3.70
N GLU A 67 -3.96 20.71 4.81
CA GLU A 67 -3.52 21.96 5.45
C GLU A 67 -2.03 21.90 5.82
N MET A 68 -1.61 20.82 6.48
CA MET A 68 -0.24 20.63 6.89
C MET A 68 0.72 20.56 5.69
N ALA A 69 0.37 19.82 4.64
CA ALA A 69 1.18 19.71 3.43
C ALA A 69 1.36 21.08 2.76
N GLN A 70 0.31 21.91 2.74
CA GLN A 70 0.37 23.28 2.25
C GLN A 70 1.27 24.18 3.10
N GLN A 71 1.20 24.06 4.43
CA GLN A 71 2.07 24.81 5.34
C GLN A 71 3.55 24.43 5.16
N GLU A 72 3.84 23.17 4.89
CA GLU A 72 5.21 22.65 4.76
C GLU A 72 5.85 22.97 3.40
N LYS A 73 5.09 22.90 2.31
CA LYS A 73 5.58 23.01 0.92
C LYS A 73 5.04 24.21 0.15
N GLY A 74 4.21 25.05 0.76
CA GLY A 74 3.75 26.32 0.22
C GLY A 74 3.14 26.21 -1.18
N ASP A 75 3.71 26.96 -2.12
CA ASP A 75 3.20 27.10 -3.49
C ASP A 75 3.17 25.81 -4.31
N ARG A 76 3.89 24.75 -3.91
CA ARG A 76 3.87 23.46 -4.63
C ARG A 76 2.58 22.69 -4.41
N LEU A 77 1.99 22.75 -3.22
CA LEU A 77 0.83 21.94 -2.80
C LEU A 77 -0.45 22.76 -2.66
N THR A 78 -0.62 23.79 -3.51
CA THR A 78 -1.88 24.53 -3.57
C THR A 78 -3.02 23.65 -4.09
N PRO A 79 -4.29 23.93 -3.72
CA PRO A 79 -5.44 23.21 -4.27
C PRO A 79 -5.40 23.14 -5.81
N ALA A 80 -5.10 24.25 -6.47
CA ALA A 80 -5.04 24.31 -7.93
C ALA A 80 -3.97 23.38 -8.53
N ASN A 81 -2.78 23.31 -7.91
CA ASN A 81 -1.70 22.42 -8.37
C ASN A 81 -2.06 20.95 -8.16
N LEU A 82 -2.74 20.61 -7.06
CA LEU A 82 -3.20 19.26 -6.78
C LEU A 82 -4.36 18.83 -7.69
N ASP A 83 -5.30 19.74 -7.98
CA ASP A 83 -6.37 19.51 -8.96
C ASP A 83 -5.80 19.25 -10.35
N LYS A 84 -4.87 20.09 -10.79
CA LYS A 84 -4.15 19.92 -12.07
C LYS A 84 -3.40 18.58 -12.12
N ALA A 85 -2.71 18.20 -11.04
CA ALA A 85 -2.01 16.92 -10.99
C ALA A 85 -2.97 15.74 -11.15
N TRP A 86 -4.17 15.81 -10.55
CA TRP A 86 -5.21 14.80 -10.74
C TRP A 86 -5.71 14.77 -12.19
N GLU A 87 -6.07 15.92 -12.75
CA GLU A 87 -6.60 16.02 -14.14
C GLU A 87 -5.60 15.47 -15.18
N GLU A 88 -4.31 15.74 -15.00
CA GLU A 88 -3.26 15.24 -15.90
C GLU A 88 -3.03 13.72 -15.73
N MET A 89 -3.22 13.18 -14.53
CA MET A 89 -2.97 11.77 -14.20
C MET A 89 -4.19 10.87 -14.47
N GLU A 90 -5.42 11.37 -14.28
CA GLU A 90 -6.67 10.60 -14.35
C GLU A 90 -6.82 9.77 -15.65
N PRO A 91 -6.45 10.27 -16.86
CA PRO A 91 -6.52 9.49 -18.08
C PRO A 91 -5.68 8.21 -18.11
N PHE A 92 -4.71 8.08 -17.20
CA PHE A 92 -3.83 6.92 -17.05
C PHE A 92 -4.28 5.98 -15.93
N MET A 93 -5.22 6.41 -15.07
CA MET A 93 -5.73 5.58 -13.97
C MET A 93 -6.68 4.52 -14.50
N CYS A 94 -6.70 3.35 -13.83
CA CYS A 94 -7.75 2.38 -14.07
C CYS A 94 -9.09 2.87 -13.50
N SER A 95 -10.20 2.48 -14.14
CA SER A 95 -11.54 2.84 -13.68
C SER A 95 -11.80 2.38 -12.25
N GLN A 96 -11.24 1.23 -11.84
CA GLN A 96 -11.36 0.70 -10.48
C GLN A 96 -10.89 1.68 -9.41
N PHE A 97 -9.78 2.39 -9.66
CA PHE A 97 -9.26 3.36 -8.68
C PHE A 97 -10.17 4.59 -8.57
N VAL A 98 -10.68 5.09 -9.70
CA VAL A 98 -11.60 6.24 -9.76
C VAL A 98 -12.93 5.90 -9.08
N GLU A 99 -13.52 4.74 -9.40
CA GLU A 99 -14.76 4.26 -8.80
C GLU A 99 -14.63 4.07 -7.28
N GLU A 100 -13.49 3.53 -6.82
CA GLU A 100 -13.21 3.37 -5.39
C GLU A 100 -13.08 4.73 -4.68
N MET A 101 -12.45 5.73 -5.32
CA MET A 101 -12.35 7.09 -4.81
C MET A 101 -13.72 7.75 -4.65
N GLU A 102 -14.60 7.59 -5.62
CA GLU A 102 -15.98 8.08 -5.54
C GLU A 102 -16.74 7.44 -4.37
N GLY A 103 -16.63 6.11 -4.24
CA GLY A 103 -17.24 5.39 -3.13
C GLY A 103 -16.68 5.83 -1.77
N LEU A 104 -15.36 6.04 -1.69
CA LEU A 104 -14.70 6.54 -0.48
C LEU A 104 -15.23 7.92 -0.06
N ALA A 105 -15.38 8.83 -1.02
CA ALA A 105 -15.90 10.17 -0.77
C ALA A 105 -17.35 10.13 -0.24
N GLU A 106 -18.20 9.34 -0.88
CA GLU A 106 -19.59 9.11 -0.43
C GLU A 106 -19.63 8.51 0.97
N GLY A 107 -18.86 7.44 1.23
CA GLY A 107 -18.81 6.75 2.52
C GLY A 107 -18.27 7.62 3.64
N ALA A 108 -17.24 8.43 3.36
CA ALA A 108 -16.68 9.37 4.32
C ALA A 108 -17.56 10.62 4.53
N GLY A 109 -18.47 10.92 3.60
CA GLY A 109 -19.26 12.14 3.63
C GLY A 109 -18.42 13.40 3.41
N LEU A 110 -17.43 13.32 2.51
CA LEU A 110 -16.50 14.39 2.17
C LEU A 110 -16.60 14.73 0.67
N PRO A 111 -16.27 15.97 0.28
CA PRO A 111 -16.13 16.30 -1.14
C PRO A 111 -15.09 15.42 -1.83
N LEU A 112 -15.42 14.92 -3.02
CA LEU A 112 -14.53 14.09 -3.82
C LEU A 112 -13.21 14.80 -4.13
N GLU A 113 -13.27 16.10 -4.44
CA GLU A 113 -12.13 16.94 -4.75
C GLU A 113 -11.13 17.02 -3.59
N LEU A 114 -11.62 17.03 -2.33
CA LEU A 114 -10.74 17.02 -1.17
C LEU A 114 -9.92 15.72 -1.11
N LEU A 115 -10.55 14.57 -1.35
CA LEU A 115 -9.88 13.29 -1.33
C LEU A 115 -8.93 13.12 -2.53
N LYS A 116 -9.31 13.59 -3.71
CA LYS A 116 -8.43 13.66 -4.89
C LYS A 116 -7.15 14.44 -4.56
N ARG A 117 -7.28 15.65 -3.99
CA ARG A 117 -6.13 16.48 -3.57
C ARG A 117 -5.22 15.76 -2.57
N VAL A 118 -5.79 15.13 -1.55
CA VAL A 118 -5.04 14.36 -0.55
C VAL A 118 -4.20 13.24 -1.20
N HIS A 119 -4.75 12.56 -2.20
CA HIS A 119 -4.03 11.49 -2.92
C HIS A 119 -2.95 12.02 -3.87
N MET A 120 -3.01 13.28 -4.27
CA MET A 120 -1.96 13.90 -5.12
C MET A 120 -0.79 14.46 -4.30
N ILE A 121 -0.92 14.64 -2.99
CA ILE A 121 0.20 15.11 -2.14
C ILE A 121 1.46 14.27 -2.32
N PRO A 122 1.42 12.93 -2.18
CA PRO A 122 2.62 12.11 -2.39
C PRO A 122 3.10 12.05 -3.83
N ALA A 123 2.26 12.36 -4.83
CA ALA A 123 2.68 12.44 -6.21
C ALA A 123 3.57 13.66 -6.49
N VAL A 124 3.25 14.80 -5.83
CA VAL A 124 3.95 16.08 -6.00
C VAL A 124 5.09 16.27 -5.01
N ASN A 125 5.10 15.52 -3.91
CA ASN A 125 6.11 15.61 -2.85
C ASN A 125 7.17 14.50 -2.97
N GLU A 126 8.28 14.68 -2.26
CA GLU A 126 9.41 13.76 -2.18
C GLU A 126 9.49 13.15 -0.78
N TYR A 127 9.94 11.90 -0.68
CA TYR A 127 10.16 11.21 0.59
C TYR A 127 11.21 10.11 0.41
N SER A 128 11.69 9.58 1.52
CA SER A 128 12.72 8.56 1.57
C SER A 128 12.13 7.24 2.06
N CYS A 129 12.72 6.14 1.66
CA CYS A 129 12.27 4.81 2.05
C CYS A 129 13.42 3.82 2.06
N SER A 130 13.14 2.58 2.45
CA SER A 130 14.04 1.46 2.25
C SER A 130 13.27 0.17 1.98
N GLY A 131 13.88 -0.69 1.17
CA GLY A 131 13.31 -1.97 0.78
C GLY A 131 14.37 -3.04 0.64
N VAL A 132 14.04 -4.25 1.10
CA VAL A 132 14.90 -5.43 1.01
C VAL A 132 14.04 -6.64 0.71
N ALA A 133 14.51 -7.54 -0.15
CA ALA A 133 13.93 -8.87 -0.30
C ALA A 133 15.02 -9.93 -0.10
N ILE A 134 14.70 -10.99 0.66
CA ILE A 134 15.57 -12.09 1.03
C ILE A 134 14.79 -13.38 0.85
N TRP A 135 15.34 -14.35 0.11
CA TRP A 135 14.62 -15.59 -0.19
C TRP A 135 15.54 -16.82 -0.34
N GLY A 136 14.94 -17.93 -0.70
CA GLY A 136 15.67 -19.13 -1.11
C GLY A 136 16.69 -19.59 -0.09
N LYS A 137 17.93 -19.75 -0.52
CA LYS A 137 19.03 -20.25 0.33
C LYS A 137 19.52 -19.21 1.36
N ALA A 138 19.15 -17.93 1.21
CA ALA A 138 19.48 -16.91 2.20
C ALA A 138 18.60 -17.02 3.45
N THR A 139 17.43 -17.67 3.36
CA THR A 139 16.49 -17.86 4.47
C THR A 139 16.51 -19.27 5.03
N ARG A 140 16.13 -19.45 6.30
CA ARG A 140 16.13 -20.76 6.97
C ARG A 140 15.13 -21.75 6.38
N ASN A 141 14.04 -21.26 5.82
CA ASN A 141 12.91 -22.05 5.36
C ASN A 141 12.62 -21.91 3.85
N GLY A 142 13.45 -21.18 3.12
CA GLY A 142 13.28 -20.95 1.69
C GLY A 142 12.20 -19.92 1.34
N HIS A 143 11.53 -19.30 2.32
CA HIS A 143 10.49 -18.31 2.09
C HIS A 143 11.04 -17.01 1.50
N LEU A 144 10.19 -16.26 0.82
CA LEU A 144 10.47 -14.89 0.46
C LEU A 144 10.02 -13.96 1.61
N TYR A 145 10.99 -13.28 2.19
CA TYR A 145 10.77 -12.16 3.10
C TYR A 145 11.04 -10.84 2.38
N GLN A 146 10.15 -9.86 2.54
CA GLN A 146 10.31 -8.54 1.93
C GLN A 146 10.00 -7.44 2.93
N ILE A 147 10.85 -6.41 2.96
CA ILE A 147 10.74 -5.25 3.87
C ILE A 147 10.34 -4.02 3.08
N ARG A 148 9.55 -3.16 3.70
CA ARG A 148 9.35 -1.78 3.31
C ARG A 148 9.32 -0.88 4.54
N ASN A 149 10.21 0.09 4.60
CA ASN A 149 10.17 1.17 5.58
C ASN A 149 9.71 2.47 4.92
N LEU A 150 8.67 3.09 5.45
CA LEU A 150 8.20 4.41 5.06
C LEU A 150 8.85 5.46 5.95
N ASP A 151 9.83 6.14 5.39
CA ASP A 151 10.57 7.19 6.08
C ASP A 151 9.98 8.56 5.72
N TYR A 152 9.18 9.09 6.64
CA TYR A 152 8.56 10.40 6.55
C TYR A 152 8.44 10.98 7.96
N THR A 153 8.29 12.31 8.04
CA THR A 153 8.24 13.00 9.33
C THR A 153 7.04 12.58 10.20
N THR A 154 7.30 12.31 11.47
CA THR A 154 6.23 12.03 12.46
C THR A 154 5.44 13.29 12.85
N SER A 155 5.98 14.50 12.59
CA SER A 155 5.26 15.76 12.82
C SER A 155 4.05 15.94 11.93
N ALA A 156 3.97 15.17 10.83
CA ALA A 156 2.79 15.09 9.97
C ALA A 156 1.58 14.42 10.63
N HIS A 157 1.79 13.72 11.75
CA HIS A 157 0.75 13.01 12.49
C HIS A 157 -0.06 11.99 11.67
N LEU A 158 0.48 11.49 10.56
CA LEU A 158 -0.15 10.43 9.74
C LEU A 158 -0.34 9.15 10.56
N GLN A 159 0.59 8.85 11.44
CA GLN A 159 0.58 7.68 12.34
C GLN A 159 -0.64 7.64 13.28
N ASP A 160 -1.26 8.78 13.57
CA ASP A 160 -2.48 8.84 14.40
C ASP A 160 -3.68 8.22 13.67
N PHE A 161 -3.61 8.13 12.34
CA PHE A 161 -4.65 7.61 11.45
C PHE A 161 -4.26 6.29 10.77
N ARG A 162 -3.33 5.55 11.37
CA ARG A 162 -2.85 4.26 10.87
C ARG A 162 -3.96 3.24 10.72
N CYS A 163 -3.93 2.46 9.66
CA CYS A 163 -4.83 1.32 9.45
C CYS A 163 -4.24 0.32 8.47
N VAL A 164 -4.84 -0.85 8.43
CA VAL A 164 -4.57 -1.87 7.41
C VAL A 164 -5.88 -2.15 6.70
N VAL A 165 -5.87 -2.14 5.37
CA VAL A 165 -7.06 -2.47 4.60
C VAL A 165 -6.85 -3.81 3.90
N VAL A 166 -7.80 -4.71 4.07
CA VAL A 166 -7.91 -5.99 3.36
C VAL A 166 -9.03 -5.86 2.34
N TYR A 167 -8.66 -5.86 1.08
CA TYR A 167 -9.57 -5.76 -0.05
C TYR A 167 -9.91 -7.15 -0.57
N ILE A 168 -11.20 -7.43 -0.72
CA ILE A 168 -11.71 -8.68 -1.31
C ILE A 168 -12.63 -8.30 -2.47
N PRO A 169 -12.04 -7.94 -3.62
CA PRO A 169 -12.80 -7.47 -4.76
C PRO A 169 -13.67 -8.59 -5.36
N LYS A 170 -14.86 -8.24 -5.85
CA LYS A 170 -15.75 -9.12 -6.59
C LYS A 170 -15.09 -9.67 -7.86
N SER A 171 -14.22 -8.87 -8.46
CA SER A 171 -13.39 -9.25 -9.61
C SER A 171 -11.98 -8.72 -9.39
N GLY A 172 -11.01 -9.62 -9.28
CA GLY A 172 -9.63 -9.31 -8.97
C GLY A 172 -9.07 -10.17 -7.85
N ILE A 173 -7.84 -9.90 -7.44
CA ILE A 173 -7.13 -10.69 -6.43
C ILE A 173 -7.28 -10.02 -5.07
N PRO A 174 -7.70 -10.76 -4.01
CA PRO A 174 -7.70 -10.23 -2.65
C PRO A 174 -6.28 -9.77 -2.24
N HIS A 175 -6.19 -8.62 -1.56
CA HIS A 175 -4.90 -8.06 -1.18
C HIS A 175 -4.97 -7.26 0.12
N ILE A 176 -3.81 -7.08 0.73
CA ILE A 176 -3.62 -6.32 1.97
C ILE A 176 -2.75 -5.10 1.72
N ASN A 177 -3.16 -3.97 2.28
CA ASN A 177 -2.50 -2.68 2.14
C ASN A 177 -2.34 -2.01 3.53
N PRO A 178 -1.15 -2.07 4.16
CA PRO A 178 -0.82 -1.20 5.27
C PRO A 178 -0.86 0.26 4.84
N SER A 179 -1.64 1.09 5.53
CA SER A 179 -2.01 2.43 5.05
C SER A 179 -2.38 3.38 6.19
N PHE A 180 -2.99 4.48 5.81
CA PHE A 180 -3.58 5.50 6.68
C PHE A 180 -5.03 5.74 6.27
N ALA A 181 -5.87 6.16 7.22
CA ALA A 181 -7.32 6.32 7.01
C ALA A 181 -7.62 7.20 5.78
N GLY A 182 -8.43 6.66 4.87
CA GLY A 182 -8.83 7.37 3.66
C GLY A 182 -7.81 7.35 2.50
N SER A 183 -6.64 6.75 2.68
CA SER A 183 -5.71 6.54 1.57
C SER A 183 -5.98 5.20 0.91
N ILE A 184 -6.50 5.21 -0.33
CA ILE A 184 -6.71 4.01 -1.16
C ILE A 184 -5.52 3.69 -2.07
N GLY A 185 -4.56 4.59 -2.18
CA GLY A 185 -3.28 4.30 -2.81
C GLY A 185 -2.47 3.28 -2.00
N CYS A 186 -1.54 2.58 -2.65
CA CYS A 186 -0.74 1.53 -2.02
C CYS A 186 0.73 1.95 -1.89
N HIS A 187 1.20 2.22 -0.67
CA HIS A 187 2.62 2.46 -0.40
C HIS A 187 3.44 1.16 -0.46
N THR A 188 2.84 0.08 -0.02
CA THR A 188 3.36 -1.28 -0.02
C THR A 188 2.20 -2.23 0.19
N GLY A 189 2.25 -3.42 -0.36
CA GLY A 189 1.16 -4.37 -0.22
C GLY A 189 1.54 -5.77 -0.69
N MET A 190 0.62 -6.68 -0.43
CA MET A 190 0.74 -8.07 -0.86
C MET A 190 -0.63 -8.59 -1.30
N ASN A 191 -0.70 -9.27 -2.43
CA ASN A 191 -1.92 -9.96 -2.84
C ASN A 191 -1.91 -11.44 -2.45
N LEU A 192 -3.06 -12.10 -2.57
CA LEU A 192 -3.25 -13.49 -2.17
C LEU A 192 -2.41 -14.46 -3.03
N GLU A 193 -2.01 -14.06 -4.24
CA GLU A 193 -1.05 -14.80 -5.06
C GLU A 193 0.39 -14.68 -4.54
N GLY A 194 0.67 -13.80 -3.57
CA GLY A 194 1.98 -13.60 -2.97
C GLY A 194 2.87 -12.62 -3.71
N ILE A 195 2.29 -11.81 -4.58
CA ILE A 195 2.98 -10.67 -5.16
C ILE A 195 3.10 -9.60 -4.09
N THR A 196 4.33 -9.19 -3.80
CA THR A 196 4.67 -8.12 -2.86
C THR A 196 5.31 -6.95 -3.57
N LEU A 197 4.96 -5.75 -3.12
CA LEU A 197 5.39 -4.50 -3.73
C LEU A 197 5.99 -3.58 -2.67
N THR A 198 7.19 -3.09 -2.94
CA THR A 198 7.91 -2.11 -2.13
C THR A 198 8.41 -0.99 -3.02
N GLU A 199 8.10 0.23 -2.65
CA GLU A 199 8.72 1.42 -3.23
C GLU A 199 9.81 1.94 -2.27
N ILE A 200 10.91 2.46 -2.84
CA ILE A 200 12.11 2.88 -2.11
C ILE A 200 12.47 4.28 -2.57
N GLY A 201 11.79 5.26 -2.03
CA GLY A 201 12.05 6.65 -2.37
C GLY A 201 11.87 6.98 -3.85
N ASP A 202 11.74 8.22 -4.11
CA ASP A 202 11.64 8.76 -5.44
C ASP A 202 12.73 9.81 -5.69
N SER A 203 12.90 10.16 -6.96
CA SER A 203 13.86 11.16 -7.32
C SER A 203 13.54 12.51 -6.72
N PRO A 204 14.54 13.21 -6.18
CA PRO A 204 14.40 14.62 -5.88
C PRO A 204 14.08 15.41 -7.15
N ALA A 205 13.51 16.60 -6.97
CA ALA A 205 13.19 17.49 -8.09
C ALA A 205 14.43 17.86 -8.95
N SER A 206 15.64 17.66 -8.40
CA SER A 206 16.90 17.81 -9.14
C SER A 206 17.11 16.79 -10.26
N ASP A 207 16.41 15.66 -10.24
CA ASP A 207 16.54 14.60 -11.26
C ASP A 207 15.69 14.85 -12.52
N GLY A 208 15.13 16.01 -12.65
CA GLY A 208 14.35 16.43 -13.81
C GLY A 208 12.90 16.77 -13.47
N PRO A 209 12.17 17.38 -14.41
CA PRO A 209 10.78 17.73 -14.20
C PRO A 209 9.92 16.46 -14.10
N TYR A 210 8.96 16.48 -13.21
CA TYR A 210 7.91 15.46 -13.18
C TYR A 210 6.96 15.66 -14.36
N ASP A 211 6.56 14.55 -15.01
CA ASP A 211 5.50 14.57 -16.02
C ASP A 211 4.24 13.93 -15.44
N MET A 212 3.29 14.76 -15.00
CA MET A 212 2.05 14.29 -14.42
C MET A 212 1.12 13.54 -15.39
N HIS A 213 1.43 13.54 -16.71
CA HIS A 213 0.74 12.69 -17.68
C HIS A 213 1.22 11.23 -17.60
N GLY A 214 0.97 10.58 -16.48
CA GLY A 214 1.37 9.22 -16.19
C GLY A 214 0.80 8.75 -14.85
N LEU A 215 1.32 7.67 -14.30
CA LEU A 215 0.86 7.10 -13.04
C LEU A 215 1.84 7.36 -11.89
N HIS A 216 1.30 7.79 -10.76
CA HIS A 216 1.98 7.69 -9.47
C HIS A 216 2.05 6.20 -9.04
N PHE A 217 3.17 5.81 -8.42
CA PHE A 217 3.38 4.40 -8.04
C PHE A 217 2.28 3.83 -7.14
N MET A 218 1.71 4.63 -6.25
CA MET A 218 0.65 4.15 -5.34
C MET A 218 -0.59 3.67 -6.08
N ILE A 219 -0.93 4.30 -7.21
CA ILE A 219 -2.05 3.92 -8.07
C ILE A 219 -1.66 2.69 -8.89
N MET A 220 -0.46 2.69 -9.47
CA MET A 220 0.09 1.55 -10.21
C MET A 220 0.17 0.30 -9.34
N PHE A 221 0.63 0.41 -8.09
CA PHE A 221 0.68 -0.71 -7.14
C PHE A 221 -0.70 -1.28 -6.84
N ARG A 222 -1.73 -0.43 -6.72
CA ARG A 222 -3.11 -0.92 -6.58
C ARG A 222 -3.55 -1.74 -7.78
N GLN A 223 -3.25 -1.31 -8.99
CA GLN A 223 -3.57 -2.07 -10.22
C GLN A 223 -2.85 -3.43 -10.24
N ILE A 224 -1.57 -3.46 -9.86
CA ILE A 224 -0.78 -4.69 -9.80
C ILE A 224 -1.36 -5.66 -8.77
N LEU A 225 -1.69 -5.19 -7.56
CA LEU A 225 -2.28 -6.04 -6.53
C LEU A 225 -3.63 -6.63 -6.93
N TYR A 226 -4.42 -5.90 -7.72
CA TYR A 226 -5.69 -6.38 -8.26
C TYR A 226 -5.52 -7.49 -9.30
N SER A 227 -4.43 -7.48 -10.07
CA SER A 227 -4.38 -8.21 -11.34
C SER A 227 -3.23 -9.19 -11.46
N ALA A 228 -2.02 -8.87 -10.95
CA ALA A 228 -0.82 -9.67 -11.18
C ALA A 228 -0.82 -10.97 -10.36
N ARG A 229 -0.63 -12.09 -11.06
CA ARG A 229 -0.56 -13.43 -10.47
C ARG A 229 0.87 -13.95 -10.37
N THR A 230 1.79 -13.36 -11.12
CA THR A 230 3.20 -13.77 -11.20
C THR A 230 4.12 -12.56 -11.13
N LEU A 231 5.39 -12.81 -10.78
CA LEU A 231 6.43 -11.79 -10.81
C LEU A 231 6.54 -11.14 -12.19
N ASP A 232 6.51 -11.95 -13.25
CA ASP A 232 6.63 -11.48 -14.63
C ASP A 232 5.46 -10.57 -15.02
N GLU A 233 4.22 -10.90 -14.62
CA GLU A 233 3.05 -10.04 -14.85
C GLU A 233 3.20 -8.71 -14.11
N ALA A 234 3.62 -8.72 -12.84
CA ALA A 234 3.83 -7.51 -12.06
C ALA A 234 4.92 -6.61 -12.69
N VAL A 235 6.02 -7.22 -13.10
CA VAL A 235 7.13 -6.54 -13.81
C VAL A 235 6.65 -5.95 -15.13
N GLN A 236 5.85 -6.71 -15.90
CA GLN A 236 5.34 -6.24 -17.19
C GLN A 236 4.38 -5.05 -17.01
N MET A 237 3.51 -5.09 -16.00
CA MET A 237 2.64 -3.95 -15.68
C MET A 237 3.43 -2.67 -15.34
N ILE A 238 4.57 -2.81 -14.63
CA ILE A 238 5.46 -1.68 -14.35
C ILE A 238 6.13 -1.17 -15.62
N LYS A 239 6.54 -2.08 -16.53
CA LYS A 239 7.13 -1.71 -17.83
C LYS A 239 6.17 -0.93 -18.70
N ASP A 240 4.91 -1.35 -18.76
CA ASP A 240 3.88 -0.77 -19.62
C ASP A 240 3.33 0.54 -19.06
N ALA A 241 3.43 0.77 -17.75
CA ALA A 241 2.95 1.98 -17.14
C ALA A 241 3.83 3.20 -17.49
N LYS A 242 3.19 4.28 -17.97
CA LYS A 242 3.83 5.59 -18.04
C LYS A 242 3.93 6.14 -16.60
N ARG A 243 5.16 6.27 -16.09
CA ARG A 243 5.43 6.77 -14.73
C ARG A 243 5.68 8.26 -14.75
N ILE A 244 5.23 8.97 -13.70
CA ILE A 244 5.34 10.44 -13.61
C ILE A 244 6.75 10.93 -13.24
N LYS A 245 7.56 10.07 -12.61
CA LYS A 245 8.94 10.37 -12.17
C LYS A 245 9.73 9.07 -11.97
N LYS A 246 11.00 9.18 -11.59
CA LYS A 246 11.84 8.02 -11.25
C LYS A 246 11.41 7.44 -9.90
N TYR A 247 11.35 6.11 -9.83
CA TYR A 247 11.10 5.34 -8.62
C TYR A 247 12.08 4.18 -8.51
N HIS A 248 12.33 3.74 -7.28
CA HIS A 248 13.00 2.48 -7.03
C HIS A 248 11.98 1.49 -6.44
N PHE A 249 11.98 0.26 -6.94
CA PHE A 249 11.04 -0.77 -6.49
C PHE A 249 11.75 -2.07 -6.15
N VAL A 250 11.18 -2.81 -5.20
CA VAL A 250 11.38 -4.24 -5.04
C VAL A 250 10.04 -4.93 -5.26
N VAL A 251 10.01 -5.88 -6.17
CA VAL A 251 8.83 -6.68 -6.52
C VAL A 251 9.15 -8.14 -6.27
N GLY A 252 8.32 -8.82 -5.49
CA GLY A 252 8.53 -10.22 -5.12
C GLY A 252 7.33 -11.12 -5.42
N ASP A 253 7.60 -12.42 -5.58
CA ASP A 253 6.60 -13.48 -5.70
C ASP A 253 6.90 -14.60 -4.71
N GLY A 254 6.05 -14.73 -3.70
CA GLY A 254 6.18 -15.73 -2.65
C GLY A 254 5.88 -17.16 -3.09
N LYS A 255 5.28 -17.38 -4.28
CA LYS A 255 5.03 -18.74 -4.80
C LYS A 255 6.29 -19.39 -5.33
N ILE A 256 7.15 -18.60 -5.95
CA ILE A 256 8.41 -19.07 -6.54
C ILE A 256 9.64 -18.59 -5.76
N PRO A 257 9.53 -18.24 -4.49
CA PRO A 257 10.39 -17.35 -3.71
C PRO A 257 11.47 -16.65 -4.52
N ALA A 258 11.13 -15.52 -5.11
CA ALA A 258 12.02 -14.70 -5.93
C ALA A 258 11.61 -13.23 -5.90
N ALA A 259 12.58 -12.33 -6.10
CA ALA A 259 12.32 -10.91 -6.22
C ALA A 259 13.26 -10.25 -7.22
N VAL A 260 12.88 -9.06 -7.69
CA VAL A 260 13.72 -8.17 -8.50
C VAL A 260 13.73 -6.78 -7.90
N LYS A 261 14.84 -6.09 -8.08
CA LYS A 261 14.98 -4.66 -7.80
C LYS A 261 14.92 -3.88 -9.11
N MET A 262 14.33 -2.69 -9.07
CA MET A 262 14.15 -1.85 -10.25
C MET A 262 14.50 -0.41 -9.96
N LYS A 263 15.10 0.25 -10.96
CA LYS A 263 15.16 1.71 -11.10
C LYS A 263 14.27 2.08 -12.28
N ALA A 264 13.11 2.62 -11.97
CA ALA A 264 12.02 2.81 -12.91
C ALA A 264 11.79 4.29 -13.15
N TRP A 265 12.25 4.84 -14.25
CA TRP A 265 11.97 6.19 -14.71
C TRP A 265 11.38 6.17 -16.12
N ALA A 266 10.65 7.17 -16.48
CA ALA A 266 10.08 7.22 -17.83
C ALA A 266 11.08 7.85 -18.80
N PRO A 267 11.40 7.21 -19.98
CA PRO A 267 10.84 5.94 -20.42
C PRO A 267 11.59 4.69 -19.90
N ASP A 268 12.74 4.83 -19.22
CA ASP A 268 13.71 3.78 -18.99
C ASP A 268 13.37 2.94 -17.75
N LEU A 269 13.83 1.69 -17.76
CA LEU A 269 13.67 0.74 -16.68
C LEU A 269 14.89 -0.17 -16.62
N GLU A 270 15.61 -0.10 -15.51
CA GLU A 270 16.66 -1.04 -15.17
C GLU A 270 16.13 -2.06 -14.17
N ILE A 271 16.46 -3.33 -14.36
CA ILE A 271 16.00 -4.44 -13.51
C ILE A 271 17.19 -5.28 -13.13
N TRP A 272 17.40 -5.43 -11.84
CA TRP A 272 18.44 -6.29 -11.27
C TRP A 272 17.83 -7.46 -10.54
N LYS A 273 18.40 -8.62 -10.77
CA LYS A 273 18.19 -9.84 -9.97
C LYS A 273 19.17 -9.85 -8.80
N ASP A 274 19.09 -10.87 -7.99
CA ASP A 274 20.09 -11.13 -6.97
C ASP A 274 21.49 -11.38 -7.58
N ASN A 275 22.52 -11.08 -6.80
CA ASN A 275 23.92 -11.27 -7.19
C ASN A 275 24.31 -10.66 -8.54
N ASP A 276 23.61 -9.62 -8.98
CA ASP A 276 23.88 -8.93 -10.25
C ASP A 276 24.98 -7.89 -10.08
N PRO A 277 26.18 -8.09 -10.67
CA PRO A 277 27.29 -7.16 -10.51
C PRO A 277 27.07 -5.80 -11.20
N THR A 278 26.03 -5.66 -12.01
CA THR A 278 25.66 -4.38 -12.66
C THR A 278 24.74 -3.53 -11.81
N ASP A 279 24.33 -4.01 -10.64
CA ASP A 279 23.48 -3.28 -9.70
C ASP A 279 24.24 -2.10 -9.07
N GLU A 280 24.09 -0.94 -9.69
CA GLU A 280 24.79 0.29 -9.27
C GLU A 280 24.28 0.87 -7.94
N LEU A 281 23.11 0.43 -7.46
CA LEU A 281 22.49 0.90 -6.21
C LEU A 281 22.92 0.06 -4.99
N ALA A 282 23.56 -1.08 -5.18
CA ALA A 282 24.01 -1.94 -4.09
C ALA A 282 25.53 -1.83 -3.89
N PRO A 283 26.02 -1.41 -2.71
CA PRO A 283 27.46 -1.45 -2.41
C PRO A 283 28.08 -2.84 -2.54
N THR A 284 27.29 -3.88 -2.30
CA THR A 284 27.65 -5.29 -2.48
C THR A 284 26.41 -6.08 -2.85
N VAL A 285 26.52 -6.96 -3.83
CA VAL A 285 25.44 -7.86 -4.24
C VAL A 285 25.55 -9.21 -3.51
N PHE A 286 24.42 -9.84 -3.23
CA PHE A 286 24.35 -11.12 -2.53
C PHE A 286 23.43 -12.09 -3.28
N PRO A 287 23.72 -13.41 -3.27
CA PRO A 287 22.78 -14.42 -3.76
C PRO A 287 21.48 -14.42 -2.96
N ASP A 288 20.35 -14.59 -3.65
CA ASP A 288 19.01 -14.64 -3.05
C ASP A 288 18.63 -13.38 -2.22
N ILE A 289 19.25 -12.22 -2.51
CA ILE A 289 18.97 -10.95 -1.82
C ILE A 289 19.04 -9.79 -2.81
N VAL A 290 18.05 -8.89 -2.74
CA VAL A 290 18.12 -7.54 -3.33
C VAL A 290 17.74 -6.50 -2.28
N TYR A 291 18.41 -5.35 -2.30
CA TYR A 291 18.15 -4.28 -1.33
C TYR A 291 18.48 -2.90 -1.89
N HIS A 292 17.83 -1.90 -1.32
CA HIS A 292 18.18 -0.49 -1.44
C HIS A 292 17.56 0.28 -0.27
N ALA A 293 18.37 1.05 0.40
CA ALA A 293 18.00 1.84 1.57
C ALA A 293 18.57 3.27 1.47
N GLU A 294 18.86 3.71 0.25
CA GLU A 294 19.44 5.02 -0.04
C GLU A 294 20.74 5.28 0.76
N SER A 295 20.83 6.38 1.48
CA SER A 295 22.00 6.69 2.31
C SER A 295 22.30 5.65 3.40
N ARG A 296 21.37 4.71 3.65
CA ARG A 296 21.52 3.62 4.64
C ARG A 296 21.93 2.28 4.00
N ASP A 297 22.24 2.25 2.71
CA ASP A 297 22.77 1.04 2.05
C ASP A 297 24.01 0.45 2.73
N PRO A 298 24.97 1.24 3.25
CA PRO A 298 26.08 0.69 4.03
C PRO A 298 25.63 -0.02 5.31
N THR A 299 24.58 0.48 5.98
CA THR A 299 24.01 -0.17 7.17
C THR A 299 23.32 -1.48 6.80
N ALA A 300 22.55 -1.50 5.73
CA ALA A 300 21.93 -2.72 5.20
C ALA A 300 22.99 -3.77 4.84
N GLN A 301 24.02 -3.37 4.09
CA GLN A 301 25.14 -4.24 3.72
C GLN A 301 25.86 -4.83 4.93
N ALA A 302 26.18 -3.99 5.93
CA ALA A 302 26.85 -4.45 7.15
C ALA A 302 26.01 -5.52 7.86
N HIS A 303 24.71 -5.27 8.05
CA HIS A 303 23.79 -6.22 8.66
C HIS A 303 23.70 -7.53 7.86
N LEU A 304 23.56 -7.43 6.53
CA LEU A 304 23.47 -8.60 5.64
C LEU A 304 24.75 -9.45 5.70
N THR A 305 25.92 -8.82 5.76
CA THR A 305 27.22 -9.47 5.87
C THR A 305 27.41 -10.13 7.22
N GLU A 306 27.12 -9.41 8.32
CA GLU A 306 27.34 -9.88 9.69
C GLU A 306 26.39 -11.03 10.05
N TYR A 307 25.10 -10.88 9.72
CA TYR A 307 24.10 -11.90 10.05
C TYR A 307 24.34 -13.20 9.28
N GLY A 308 24.68 -13.08 8.01
CA GLY A 308 25.12 -14.15 7.13
C GLY A 308 24.01 -14.90 6.42
N HIS A 309 24.34 -15.37 5.23
CA HIS A 309 23.48 -16.12 4.32
C HIS A 309 22.97 -17.43 4.96
N GLY A 310 21.72 -17.80 4.68
CA GLY A 310 21.08 -19.03 5.19
C GLY A 310 20.53 -18.93 6.61
N LYS A 311 20.60 -17.77 7.27
CA LYS A 311 20.18 -17.61 8.66
C LYS A 311 18.90 -16.78 8.84
N TYR A 312 18.42 -16.11 7.80
CA TYR A 312 17.27 -15.22 7.91
C TYR A 312 15.99 -15.99 8.22
N ASP A 313 15.34 -15.57 9.28
CA ASP A 313 13.95 -15.81 9.63
C ASP A 313 13.24 -14.46 9.82
N MET A 314 11.95 -14.46 10.15
CA MET A 314 11.19 -13.19 10.29
C MET A 314 11.76 -12.30 11.39
N ASP A 315 12.27 -12.85 12.48
CA ASP A 315 12.87 -12.04 13.55
C ASP A 315 14.12 -11.31 13.07
N ALA A 316 14.98 -11.99 12.31
CA ALA A 316 16.15 -11.37 11.69
C ALA A 316 15.78 -10.29 10.66
N VAL A 317 14.75 -10.56 9.87
CA VAL A 317 14.20 -9.61 8.89
C VAL A 317 13.66 -8.36 9.59
N ILE A 318 12.96 -8.50 10.71
CA ILE A 318 12.50 -7.38 11.53
C ILE A 318 13.67 -6.60 12.12
N GLN A 319 14.74 -7.27 12.58
CA GLN A 319 15.94 -6.56 13.08
C GLN A 319 16.62 -5.76 11.98
N LEU A 320 16.73 -6.33 10.77
CA LEU A 320 17.23 -5.59 9.60
C LEU A 320 16.36 -4.37 9.31
N SER A 321 15.03 -4.54 9.25
CA SER A 321 14.09 -3.43 9.05
C SER A 321 14.29 -2.31 10.06
N LYS A 322 14.46 -2.65 11.34
CA LYS A 322 14.73 -1.69 12.41
C LYS A 322 16.07 -0.96 12.22
N SER A 323 17.11 -1.65 11.76
CA SER A 323 18.45 -1.08 11.60
C SER A 323 18.56 -0.06 10.46
N ILE A 324 17.68 -0.20 9.44
CA ILE A 324 17.66 0.69 8.27
C ILE A 324 16.52 1.72 8.29
N GLY A 325 15.80 1.87 9.40
CA GLY A 325 14.82 2.94 9.59
C GLY A 325 15.50 4.31 9.70
N SER A 326 14.90 5.34 9.10
CA SER A 326 15.46 6.70 9.13
C SER A 326 15.35 7.34 10.50
N LEU A 327 16.46 7.93 10.97
CA LEU A 327 16.50 8.69 12.22
C LEU A 327 15.72 10.01 12.13
N GLY A 328 15.54 10.56 10.93
CA GLY A 328 14.81 11.81 10.68
C GLY A 328 13.29 11.69 10.65
N GLY A 329 12.78 10.46 10.70
CA GLY A 329 11.37 10.12 10.67
C GLY A 329 11.13 8.78 10.00
N ASN A 330 10.29 7.94 10.60
CA ASN A 330 9.92 6.64 10.07
C ASN A 330 8.50 6.32 10.54
N LEU A 331 7.53 6.39 9.64
CA LEU A 331 6.11 6.32 9.97
C LEU A 331 5.57 4.91 10.07
N MET A 332 6.03 4.02 9.17
CA MET A 332 5.49 2.68 9.06
C MET A 332 6.56 1.73 8.51
N ASN A 333 6.63 0.55 9.10
CA ASN A 333 7.43 -0.55 8.57
C ASN A 333 6.55 -1.76 8.35
N ALA A 334 6.74 -2.44 7.22
CA ALA A 334 6.07 -3.68 6.88
C ALA A 334 7.11 -4.73 6.50
N ALA A 335 7.06 -5.89 7.17
CA ALA A 335 7.87 -7.06 6.87
C ALA A 335 6.95 -8.21 6.45
N TYR A 336 7.02 -8.60 5.19
CA TYR A 336 6.19 -9.64 4.60
C TYR A 336 6.89 -10.98 4.64
N ASP A 337 6.16 -12.03 5.00
CA ASP A 337 6.39 -13.39 4.55
C ASP A 337 5.45 -13.65 3.37
N ALA A 338 5.95 -13.37 2.18
CA ALA A 338 5.16 -13.46 0.96
C ALA A 338 4.76 -14.91 0.64
N THR A 339 5.57 -15.88 1.05
CA THR A 339 5.30 -17.31 0.87
C THR A 339 4.16 -17.76 1.79
N ALA A 340 4.11 -17.29 3.04
CA ALA A 340 3.06 -17.63 4.00
C ALA A 340 1.80 -16.74 3.90
N ARG A 341 1.84 -15.65 3.14
CA ARG A 341 0.78 -14.61 3.06
C ARG A 341 0.55 -13.92 4.40
N GLU A 342 1.62 -13.50 5.04
CA GLU A 342 1.60 -12.84 6.34
C GLU A 342 2.42 -11.55 6.29
N VAL A 343 2.07 -10.59 7.13
CA VAL A 343 2.82 -9.33 7.25
C VAL A 343 2.91 -8.92 8.72
N TRP A 344 4.08 -8.44 9.12
CA TRP A 344 4.33 -7.81 10.40
C TRP A 344 4.46 -6.32 10.18
N ILE A 345 3.66 -5.53 10.89
CA ILE A 345 3.53 -4.10 10.67
C ILE A 345 3.83 -3.36 11.96
N SER A 346 4.66 -2.34 11.86
CA SER A 346 4.91 -1.39 12.93
C SER A 346 4.56 0.02 12.45
N TYR A 347 3.90 0.79 13.31
CA TYR A 347 3.62 2.20 13.07
C TYR A 347 4.30 3.06 14.11
N ALA A 348 4.68 4.27 13.72
CA ALA A 348 5.09 5.30 14.66
C ALA A 348 3.97 5.60 15.66
N LEU A 349 4.32 6.12 16.83
CA LEU A 349 3.38 6.53 17.86
C LEU A 349 3.80 7.87 18.47
N GLY A 350 2.97 8.90 18.31
CA GLY A 350 3.38 10.26 18.64
C GLY A 350 4.65 10.64 17.89
N GLY A 351 5.69 11.07 18.59
CA GLY A 351 7.00 11.39 17.99
C GLY A 351 7.95 10.20 17.88
N GLU A 352 7.57 9.00 18.34
CA GLU A 352 8.45 7.82 18.29
C GLU A 352 8.30 7.07 16.97
N CYS A 353 9.43 6.88 16.28
CA CYS A 353 9.52 6.21 15.00
C CYS A 353 9.09 4.74 15.03
N ALA A 354 8.52 4.23 13.92
CA ALA A 354 8.04 2.87 13.80
C ALA A 354 9.11 1.81 14.05
N TYR A 355 10.38 2.05 13.67
CA TYR A 355 11.48 1.10 13.92
C TYR A 355 11.74 0.83 15.41
N ARG A 356 11.29 1.69 16.32
CA ARG A 356 11.37 1.49 17.78
C ARG A 356 10.18 0.76 18.37
N ARG A 357 9.10 0.64 17.60
CA ARG A 357 7.83 0.07 18.05
C ARG A 357 7.76 -1.44 17.77
N PRO A 358 6.90 -2.18 18.46
CA PRO A 358 6.66 -3.59 18.17
C PRO A 358 5.97 -3.78 16.81
N TYR A 359 6.23 -4.93 16.20
CA TYR A 359 5.57 -5.36 14.97
C TYR A 359 4.38 -6.26 15.29
N VAL A 360 3.22 -5.94 14.74
CA VAL A 360 1.98 -6.69 14.89
C VAL A 360 1.77 -7.56 13.66
N ARG A 361 1.61 -8.87 13.86
CA ARG A 361 1.39 -9.84 12.78
C ARG A 361 -0.05 -9.82 12.28
N VAL A 362 -0.22 -9.75 10.97
CA VAL A 362 -1.49 -9.87 10.26
C VAL A 362 -1.38 -11.04 9.28
N LYS A 363 -2.28 -11.99 9.35
CA LYS A 363 -2.33 -13.16 8.45
C LYS A 363 -3.50 -12.98 7.49
N MET A 364 -3.26 -12.97 6.18
CA MET A 364 -4.33 -12.80 5.21
C MET A 364 -5.42 -13.89 5.32
N ARG A 365 -5.04 -15.12 5.64
CA ARG A 365 -5.98 -16.25 5.80
C ARG A 365 -7.02 -16.04 6.91
N ASP A 366 -6.75 -15.14 7.86
CA ASP A 366 -7.70 -14.86 8.94
C ASP A 366 -8.86 -13.96 8.46
N PHE A 367 -8.71 -13.33 7.29
CA PHE A 367 -9.66 -12.41 6.69
C PHE A 367 -10.19 -12.86 5.31
N VAL A 368 -9.50 -13.78 4.66
CA VAL A 368 -9.86 -14.32 3.34
C VAL A 368 -9.95 -15.85 3.43
N PRO A 369 -11.10 -16.47 3.10
CA PRO A 369 -12.33 -15.88 2.54
C PRO A 369 -13.07 -15.01 3.55
N TYR A 370 -13.80 -14.02 3.04
CA TYR A 370 -14.63 -13.14 3.87
C TYR A 370 -15.75 -13.94 4.54
N ASN A 371 -15.74 -13.96 5.87
CA ASN A 371 -16.83 -14.53 6.67
C ASN A 371 -16.86 -13.85 8.06
N PRO A 372 -17.62 -12.78 8.23
CA PRO A 372 -17.69 -12.07 9.50
C PRO A 372 -18.22 -12.93 10.64
N ALA A 373 -19.06 -13.93 10.37
CA ALA A 373 -19.58 -14.83 11.39
C ALA A 373 -18.52 -15.81 11.94
N GLN A 374 -17.44 -16.04 11.21
CA GLN A 374 -16.31 -16.89 11.61
C GLN A 374 -15.08 -16.09 12.03
N ALA A 375 -15.16 -14.75 12.03
CA ALA A 375 -14.07 -13.91 12.46
C ALA A 375 -13.66 -14.24 13.90
N GLN A 376 -12.40 -14.61 14.10
CA GLN A 376 -11.83 -14.89 15.43
C GLN A 376 -11.55 -13.62 16.24
N PHE A 377 -11.89 -12.46 15.70
CA PHE A 377 -11.64 -11.14 16.27
C PHE A 377 -12.96 -10.50 16.70
N LYS A 378 -12.90 -9.64 17.70
CA LYS A 378 -14.05 -8.80 18.07
C LYS A 378 -14.31 -7.79 16.96
N ILE A 379 -15.42 -7.93 16.25
CA ILE A 379 -15.88 -6.95 15.27
C ILE A 379 -16.32 -5.69 16.03
N GLU A 380 -15.70 -4.56 15.73
CA GLU A 380 -16.00 -3.26 16.35
C GLU A 380 -17.12 -2.54 15.59
N LYS A 381 -17.11 -2.65 14.28
CA LYS A 381 -18.05 -1.98 13.39
C LYS A 381 -18.26 -2.84 12.14
N GLN A 382 -19.50 -2.96 11.69
CA GLN A 382 -19.86 -3.68 10.47
C GLN A 382 -20.58 -2.73 9.51
N PHE A 383 -20.29 -2.88 8.25
CA PHE A 383 -20.99 -2.26 7.14
C PHE A 383 -21.81 -3.37 6.45
N PRO A 384 -23.13 -3.18 6.27
CA PRO A 384 -24.03 -4.19 5.74
C PRO A 384 -23.76 -4.55 4.28
#